data_60c2943167872732d95c50adf10cb4c5
#
_entry.id   60c2943167872732d95c50adf10cb4c5
#
_cell.length_a   1.000
_cell.length_b   1.000
_cell.length_c   1.000
_cell.angle_alpha   90.00
_cell.angle_beta   90.00
_cell.angle_gamma   90.00
#
_symmetry.space_group_name_H-M   'P 1'
#
loop_
_entity.id
_entity.type
_entity.pdbx_description
1 polymer ?
#
loop_
_entity_poly.entity_id
_entity_poly.type
_entity_poly.pdbx_seq_one_letter_code
_entity_poly.pdbx_strand_id
1 'polypeptide(L)'
;MGIFSLTTLSTMAEKAVKPYWQDVQVVEVNKEYPRTSFMTYNNRADALSGKFERSKYYRLLNGTWKFYFVDSYNKLPENITDPNTNTDSWDDIQVPGNWEVQGHGIAIYTNHGYEFKPRNPQPPALPEANPVGVYRRDIDIPADWDGRDIYLHLAGAKSGVYVYINGQEVGYSEDSKNPAEFLINNYVKPGKNVLTVKILRWSTGSYLECQDFWRMSGIERDVFLYSQPKAALKDFRIKSTLDDSYKNGIFGLNVDLRNHEKAATNLTLVYELLDAQGKVVATEEKTAYIPSNEVRTLSFDKNLTDVSTWTSEHPNLYKLLMTVKENGKINEIIPFNVGFRRIEIKPIEQKAANGKPYVCLFINGQPLKLKGVNIHEHNP
;
A
#
# COMPACT_ATOMS: atom_id res chain seq x y z
N MET A 1 49.55 41.24 -38.57
CA MET A 1 48.28 40.63 -38.90
C MET A 1 47.99 39.60 -37.79
N GLY A 2 47.31 40.05 -36.72
CA GLY A 2 47.07 39.22 -35.54
C GLY A 2 45.67 38.63 -35.66
N ILE A 3 45.56 37.29 -35.57
CA ILE A 3 44.29 36.56 -35.55
C ILE A 3 43.83 36.46 -34.09
N PHE A 4 42.74 37.17 -33.76
CA PHE A 4 42.03 36.99 -32.49
C PHE A 4 41.07 35.77 -32.61
N SER A 5 41.38 34.70 -31.90
CA SER A 5 40.47 33.58 -31.72
C SER A 5 39.46 33.91 -30.62
N LEU A 6 38.19 34.11 -30.98
CA LEU A 6 37.08 34.18 -30.05
C LEU A 6 36.70 32.74 -29.61
N THR A 7 37.06 32.37 -28.39
CA THR A 7 36.53 31.18 -27.73
C THR A 7 35.13 31.52 -27.15
N THR A 8 34.09 31.03 -27.78
CA THR A 8 32.73 31.04 -27.23
C THR A 8 32.63 30.03 -26.06
N LEU A 9 32.62 30.54 -24.83
CA LEU A 9 32.17 29.72 -23.70
C LEU A 9 30.64 29.52 -23.81
N SER A 10 30.23 28.30 -24.18
CA SER A 10 28.87 27.89 -24.01
C SER A 10 28.68 27.54 -22.54
N THR A 11 28.06 28.42 -21.79
CA THR A 11 27.50 28.11 -20.47
C THR A 11 26.36 27.12 -20.70
N MET A 12 26.58 25.83 -20.40
CA MET A 12 25.50 24.88 -20.19
C MET A 12 24.71 25.39 -18.97
N ALA A 13 23.53 25.93 -19.21
CA ALA A 13 22.60 26.20 -18.11
C ALA A 13 22.34 24.86 -17.41
N GLU A 14 22.74 24.77 -16.16
CA GLU A 14 22.41 23.65 -15.29
C GLU A 14 20.88 23.53 -15.29
N LYS A 15 20.35 22.41 -15.81
CA LYS A 15 18.92 22.16 -15.85
C LYS A 15 18.45 22.14 -14.40
N ALA A 16 17.69 23.15 -13.97
CA ALA A 16 17.12 23.18 -12.64
C ALA A 16 16.41 21.85 -12.37
N VAL A 17 16.80 21.15 -11.29
CA VAL A 17 16.20 19.87 -10.90
C VAL A 17 14.73 20.14 -10.61
N LYS A 18 13.84 19.51 -11.35
CA LYS A 18 12.39 19.61 -11.11
C LYS A 18 12.04 18.91 -9.80
N PRO A 19 11.15 19.49 -8.98
CA PRO A 19 10.61 18.76 -7.84
C PRO A 19 9.82 17.53 -8.32
N TYR A 20 9.82 16.44 -7.55
CA TYR A 20 9.22 15.16 -7.95
C TYR A 20 7.78 15.30 -8.45
N TRP A 21 6.95 16.10 -7.77
CA TRP A 21 5.54 16.30 -8.14
C TRP A 21 5.32 16.95 -9.52
N GLN A 22 6.38 17.45 -10.16
CA GLN A 22 6.37 18.02 -11.53
C GLN A 22 7.16 17.18 -12.53
N ASP A 23 7.74 16.07 -12.09
CA ASP A 23 8.57 15.22 -12.95
C ASP A 23 7.89 13.87 -13.21
N VAL A 24 7.36 13.70 -14.44
CA VAL A 24 6.70 12.46 -14.88
C VAL A 24 7.59 11.21 -14.84
N GLN A 25 8.89 11.37 -14.68
CA GLN A 25 9.83 10.25 -14.56
C GLN A 25 9.95 9.77 -13.10
N VAL A 26 9.41 10.54 -12.12
CA VAL A 26 9.53 10.27 -10.69
C VAL A 26 8.16 10.13 -10.08
N VAL A 27 7.61 8.93 -10.08
CA VAL A 27 6.31 8.61 -9.45
C VAL A 27 6.47 8.11 -8.01
N GLU A 28 7.68 7.66 -7.66
CA GLU A 28 8.01 7.17 -6.33
C GLU A 28 9.52 7.27 -6.05
N VAL A 29 9.89 7.46 -4.78
CA VAL A 29 11.27 7.43 -4.29
C VAL A 29 11.29 6.67 -2.98
N ASN A 30 12.17 5.67 -2.86
CA ASN A 30 12.34 4.82 -1.66
C ASN A 30 11.04 4.16 -1.15
N LYS A 31 10.01 4.08 -1.98
CA LYS A 31 8.78 3.37 -1.67
C LYS A 31 8.99 1.87 -1.87
N GLU A 32 8.53 1.07 -0.93
CA GLU A 32 8.55 -0.38 -1.06
C GLU A 32 7.65 -0.84 -2.22
N TYR A 33 8.06 -1.94 -2.85
CA TYR A 33 7.26 -2.53 -3.92
C TYR A 33 5.89 -3.00 -3.38
N PRO A 34 4.79 -2.79 -4.10
CA PRO A 34 3.46 -3.21 -3.67
C PRO A 34 3.40 -4.71 -3.39
N ARG A 35 2.79 -5.08 -2.28
CA ARG A 35 2.63 -6.46 -1.81
C ARG A 35 1.24 -6.73 -1.27
N THR A 36 0.93 -7.99 -1.01
CA THR A 36 -0.28 -8.39 -0.30
C THR A 36 -0.32 -7.75 1.09
N SER A 37 -1.47 -7.18 1.47
CA SER A 37 -1.66 -6.61 2.81
C SER A 37 -1.79 -7.72 3.84
N PHE A 38 -0.89 -7.74 4.81
CA PHE A 38 -0.90 -8.67 5.95
C PHE A 38 -0.27 -8.02 7.19
N MET A 39 -0.47 -8.65 8.33
CA MET A 39 0.19 -8.30 9.59
C MET A 39 0.92 -9.51 10.16
N THR A 40 2.06 -9.25 10.78
CA THR A 40 2.90 -10.25 11.44
C THR A 40 2.58 -10.34 12.92
N TYR A 41 2.61 -11.57 13.47
CA TYR A 41 2.34 -11.85 14.88
C TYR A 41 3.42 -12.75 15.46
N ASN A 42 3.60 -12.67 16.78
CA ASN A 42 4.55 -13.50 17.51
C ASN A 42 3.93 -14.76 18.14
N ASN A 43 2.62 -14.88 18.13
CA ASN A 43 1.92 -16.04 18.66
C ASN A 43 0.67 -16.40 17.84
N ARG A 44 0.26 -17.67 17.94
CA ARG A 44 -0.84 -18.23 17.18
C ARG A 44 -2.20 -17.65 17.54
N ALA A 45 -2.45 -17.36 18.82
CA ALA A 45 -3.76 -16.88 19.28
C ALA A 45 -4.08 -15.50 18.72
N ASP A 46 -3.11 -14.58 18.77
CA ASP A 46 -3.25 -13.25 18.20
C ASP A 46 -3.32 -13.30 16.66
N ALA A 47 -2.54 -14.15 16.01
CA ALA A 47 -2.61 -14.37 14.57
C ALA A 47 -4.00 -14.86 14.14
N LEU A 48 -4.59 -15.83 14.84
CA LEU A 48 -5.94 -16.34 14.53
C LEU A 48 -7.02 -15.27 14.67
N SER A 49 -6.82 -14.27 15.53
CA SER A 49 -7.77 -13.14 15.65
C SER A 49 -7.85 -12.31 14.36
N GLY A 50 -6.77 -12.22 13.59
CA GLY A 50 -6.65 -11.41 12.38
C GLY A 50 -6.73 -9.90 12.63
N LYS A 51 -6.70 -9.46 13.90
CA LYS A 51 -6.78 -8.04 14.29
C LYS A 51 -5.38 -7.46 14.40
N PHE A 52 -5.09 -6.42 13.64
CA PHE A 52 -3.75 -5.78 13.60
C PHE A 52 -3.33 -5.27 14.98
N GLU A 53 -4.27 -4.75 15.75
CA GLU A 53 -4.04 -4.20 17.11
C GLU A 53 -3.59 -5.26 18.13
N ARG A 54 -3.80 -6.55 17.83
CA ARG A 54 -3.30 -7.66 18.64
C ARG A 54 -1.82 -7.93 18.39
N SER A 55 -1.27 -7.45 17.30
CA SER A 55 0.16 -7.58 17.05
C SER A 55 0.96 -6.60 17.90
N LYS A 56 1.93 -7.09 18.66
CA LYS A 56 2.88 -6.22 19.37
C LYS A 56 3.79 -5.45 18.41
N TYR A 57 3.78 -5.83 17.13
CA TYR A 57 4.57 -5.21 16.07
C TYR A 57 3.78 -4.17 15.26
N TYR A 58 2.65 -3.70 15.76
CA TYR A 58 1.78 -2.71 15.13
C TYR A 58 1.60 -1.49 16.03
N ARG A 59 1.62 -0.29 15.45
CA ARG A 59 1.32 0.98 16.12
C ARG A 59 0.49 1.86 15.19
N LEU A 60 -0.79 2.03 15.53
CA LEU A 60 -1.68 2.94 14.79
C LEU A 60 -1.27 4.39 15.07
N LEU A 61 -1.20 5.19 14.01
CA LEU A 61 -0.87 6.61 14.07
C LEU A 61 -2.07 7.52 13.76
N ASN A 62 -3.26 6.98 13.65
CA ASN A 62 -4.49 7.77 13.47
C ASN A 62 -4.74 8.70 14.66
N GLY A 63 -5.62 9.68 14.46
CA GLY A 63 -6.03 10.65 15.49
C GLY A 63 -5.60 12.06 15.14
N THR A 64 -5.39 12.89 16.15
CA THR A 64 -5.04 14.32 15.96
C THR A 64 -3.56 14.49 15.61
N TRP A 65 -3.30 15.24 14.53
CA TRP A 65 -1.96 15.65 14.10
C TRP A 65 -1.88 17.16 14.05
N LYS A 66 -0.70 17.73 14.17
CA LYS A 66 -0.44 19.15 13.84
C LYS A 66 -0.46 19.32 12.32
N PHE A 67 -1.06 20.43 11.88
CA PHE A 67 -1.30 20.69 10.45
C PHE A 67 -1.00 22.14 10.08
N TYR A 68 -0.25 22.31 9.00
CA TYR A 68 0.05 23.59 8.41
C TYR A 68 -0.39 23.62 6.96
N PHE A 69 -1.27 24.56 6.60
CA PHE A 69 -1.82 24.67 5.26
C PHE A 69 -1.37 25.92 4.56
N VAL A 70 -1.00 25.81 3.27
CA VAL A 70 -0.81 26.94 2.36
C VAL A 70 -1.54 26.68 1.06
N ASP A 71 -2.11 27.74 0.48
CA ASP A 71 -2.83 27.70 -0.78
C ASP A 71 -1.92 27.62 -2.03
N SER A 72 -0.60 27.77 -1.83
CA SER A 72 0.40 27.66 -2.89
C SER A 72 1.72 27.13 -2.34
N TYR A 73 2.34 26.21 -3.07
CA TYR A 73 3.68 25.67 -2.75
C TYR A 73 4.73 26.75 -2.52
N ASN A 74 4.68 27.86 -3.29
CA ASN A 74 5.63 28.96 -3.19
C ASN A 74 5.55 29.75 -1.87
N LYS A 75 4.48 29.54 -1.07
CA LYS A 75 4.31 30.16 0.26
C LYS A 75 4.81 29.27 1.41
N LEU A 76 5.29 28.08 1.08
CA LEU A 76 5.75 27.12 2.10
C LEU A 76 7.09 27.60 2.71
N PRO A 77 7.21 27.68 4.05
CA PRO A 77 8.47 28.01 4.68
C PRO A 77 9.56 26.96 4.38
N GLU A 78 10.79 27.41 4.10
CA GLU A 78 11.91 26.53 3.75
C GLU A 78 12.21 25.50 4.84
N ASN A 79 12.09 25.89 6.12
CA ASN A 79 12.38 25.04 7.28
C ASN A 79 11.18 24.23 7.78
N ILE A 80 10.11 24.11 7.00
CA ILE A 80 8.84 23.47 7.44
C ILE A 80 9.02 22.02 7.88
N THR A 81 10.04 21.32 7.38
CA THR A 81 10.34 19.92 7.70
C THR A 81 11.37 19.76 8.81
N ASP A 82 11.99 20.86 9.30
CA ASP A 82 12.93 20.81 10.42
C ASP A 82 12.19 20.29 11.67
N PRO A 83 12.70 19.26 12.36
CA PRO A 83 12.05 18.70 13.55
C PRO A 83 11.93 19.71 14.71
N ASN A 84 12.75 20.76 14.72
CA ASN A 84 12.74 21.83 15.74
C ASN A 84 11.78 22.99 15.39
N THR A 85 11.13 22.98 14.22
CA THR A 85 10.14 24.01 13.89
C THR A 85 9.02 24.02 14.93
N ASN A 86 8.76 25.19 15.52
CA ASN A 86 7.66 25.36 16.47
C ASN A 86 6.31 25.15 15.76
N THR A 87 5.50 24.27 16.29
CA THR A 87 4.17 23.92 15.77
C THR A 87 3.02 24.41 16.65
N ASP A 88 3.27 25.27 17.65
CA ASP A 88 2.23 25.77 18.55
C ASP A 88 1.13 26.55 17.84
N SER A 89 1.48 27.24 16.75
CA SER A 89 0.53 27.99 15.90
C SER A 89 -0.09 27.18 14.78
N TRP A 90 0.24 25.88 14.66
CA TRP A 90 -0.33 25.01 13.66
C TRP A 90 -1.73 24.55 14.11
N ASP A 91 -2.62 24.35 13.16
CA ASP A 91 -3.93 23.77 13.42
C ASP A 91 -3.81 22.30 13.85
N ASP A 92 -4.90 21.78 14.43
CA ASP A 92 -5.09 20.36 14.67
C ASP A 92 -5.98 19.77 13.59
N ILE A 93 -5.58 18.61 13.03
CA ILE A 93 -6.36 17.90 12.00
C ILE A 93 -6.54 16.43 12.38
N GLN A 94 -7.69 15.85 12.03
CA GLN A 94 -7.93 14.43 12.21
C GLN A 94 -7.35 13.62 11.04
N VAL A 95 -6.64 12.55 11.36
CA VAL A 95 -6.11 11.55 10.44
C VAL A 95 -6.71 10.18 10.80
N PRO A 96 -7.31 9.44 9.85
CA PRO A 96 -7.53 9.84 8.45
C PRO A 96 -8.60 10.92 8.28
N GLY A 97 -8.50 11.67 7.18
CA GLY A 97 -9.47 12.68 6.78
C GLY A 97 -8.94 13.61 5.70
N ASN A 98 -9.85 14.10 4.88
CA ASN A 98 -9.53 15.12 3.89
C ASN A 98 -9.46 16.49 4.56
N TRP A 99 -8.52 17.32 4.18
CA TRP A 99 -8.36 18.63 4.79
C TRP A 99 -9.47 19.62 4.41
N GLU A 100 -10.10 19.45 3.22
CA GLU A 100 -11.16 20.33 2.75
C GLU A 100 -12.41 20.25 3.63
N VAL A 101 -12.75 19.07 4.13
CA VAL A 101 -13.90 18.91 5.06
C VAL A 101 -13.57 19.28 6.49
N GLN A 102 -12.30 19.63 6.77
CA GLN A 102 -11.83 20.10 8.06
C GLN A 102 -11.47 21.59 8.05
N GLY A 103 -11.93 22.32 7.02
CA GLY A 103 -11.84 23.80 6.96
C GLY A 103 -10.64 24.34 6.19
N HIS A 104 -9.87 23.52 5.49
CA HIS A 104 -8.69 23.95 4.75
C HIS A 104 -8.87 23.78 3.26
N GLY A 105 -8.76 24.88 2.50
CA GLY A 105 -8.96 24.87 1.06
C GLY A 105 -10.44 24.75 0.64
N ILE A 106 -10.69 24.23 -0.55
CA ILE A 106 -12.03 24.16 -1.15
C ILE A 106 -12.25 22.75 -1.70
N ALA A 107 -13.32 22.09 -1.28
CA ALA A 107 -13.78 20.85 -1.86
C ALA A 107 -14.28 21.10 -3.30
N ILE A 108 -13.78 20.33 -4.25
CA ILE A 108 -14.13 20.45 -5.67
C ILE A 108 -14.80 19.16 -6.11
N TYR A 109 -15.98 19.27 -6.72
CA TYR A 109 -16.59 18.17 -7.45
C TYR A 109 -16.51 18.44 -8.96
N THR A 110 -16.10 17.43 -9.71
CA THR A 110 -16.17 17.46 -11.18
C THR A 110 -16.34 16.03 -11.71
N ASN A 111 -17.32 15.87 -12.61
CA ASN A 111 -17.64 14.59 -13.22
C ASN A 111 -16.69 14.22 -14.37
N HIS A 112 -16.03 15.20 -14.98
CA HIS A 112 -15.06 14.98 -16.05
C HIS A 112 -14.02 16.10 -16.09
N GLY A 113 -12.90 15.81 -16.74
CA GLY A 113 -11.77 16.74 -16.87
C GLY A 113 -11.00 16.92 -15.57
N TYR A 114 -10.12 17.91 -15.59
CA TYR A 114 -9.20 18.17 -14.48
C TYR A 114 -9.78 19.22 -13.53
N GLU A 115 -9.63 19.01 -12.24
CA GLU A 115 -10.13 19.92 -11.18
C GLU A 115 -9.45 21.30 -11.24
N PHE A 116 -8.20 21.36 -11.67
CA PHE A 116 -7.46 22.61 -11.88
C PHE A 116 -7.82 23.29 -13.23
N LYS A 117 -8.73 22.73 -14.00
CA LYS A 117 -9.39 23.29 -15.20
C LYS A 117 -8.44 24.03 -16.15
N PRO A 118 -7.37 23.44 -16.65
CA PRO A 118 -6.57 24.10 -17.66
C PRO A 118 -7.42 24.25 -18.93
N ARG A 119 -7.43 25.43 -19.55
CA ARG A 119 -8.15 25.66 -20.82
C ARG A 119 -7.66 24.73 -21.93
N ASN A 120 -6.36 24.45 -21.92
CA ASN A 120 -5.69 23.54 -22.82
C ASN A 120 -4.71 22.71 -21.96
N PRO A 121 -5.09 21.52 -21.52
CA PRO A 121 -4.22 20.68 -20.68
C PRO A 121 -2.94 20.35 -21.42
N GLN A 122 -1.82 20.65 -20.78
CA GLN A 122 -0.48 20.39 -21.25
C GLN A 122 0.26 19.52 -20.22
N PRO A 123 -0.06 18.21 -20.11
CA PRO A 123 0.66 17.35 -19.17
C PRO A 123 2.17 17.41 -19.46
N PRO A 124 3.02 17.51 -18.45
CA PRO A 124 2.76 17.40 -17.01
C PRO A 124 2.55 18.76 -16.30
N ALA A 125 2.26 19.84 -17.00
CA ALA A 125 2.14 21.17 -16.41
C ALA A 125 1.00 21.23 -15.38
N LEU A 126 1.32 21.65 -14.16
CA LEU A 126 0.39 21.82 -13.05
C LEU A 126 0.23 23.31 -12.70
N PRO A 127 -0.86 23.70 -12.00
CA PRO A 127 -1.02 25.07 -11.55
C PRO A 127 0.15 25.53 -10.70
N GLU A 128 0.58 26.77 -10.88
CA GLU A 128 1.60 27.38 -10.04
C GLU A 128 1.12 27.50 -8.56
N ALA A 129 -0.16 27.87 -8.38
CA ALA A 129 -0.81 27.87 -7.08
C ALA A 129 -1.29 26.44 -6.73
N ASN A 130 -0.36 25.58 -6.34
CA ASN A 130 -0.63 24.22 -5.88
C ASN A 130 -0.70 24.19 -4.34
N PRO A 131 -1.88 23.93 -3.73
CA PRO A 131 -2.04 23.87 -2.29
C PRO A 131 -1.21 22.76 -1.65
N VAL A 132 -0.73 23.03 -0.44
CA VAL A 132 0.09 22.07 0.33
C VAL A 132 -0.41 21.97 1.75
N GLY A 133 -0.59 20.72 2.23
CA GLY A 133 -0.80 20.40 3.63
C GLY A 133 0.43 19.72 4.21
N VAL A 134 0.90 20.19 5.35
CA VAL A 134 2.01 19.61 6.09
C VAL A 134 1.50 19.07 7.41
N TYR A 135 1.57 17.77 7.57
CA TYR A 135 1.16 17.03 8.76
C TYR A 135 2.38 16.76 9.62
N ARG A 136 2.27 16.91 10.95
CA ARG A 136 3.35 16.58 11.87
C ARG A 136 2.84 15.84 13.09
N ARG A 137 3.59 14.83 13.50
CA ARG A 137 3.32 14.03 14.70
C ARG A 137 4.60 13.49 15.30
N ASP A 138 4.67 13.43 16.62
CA ASP A 138 5.64 12.61 17.32
C ASP A 138 5.28 11.14 17.19
N ILE A 139 6.27 10.31 16.89
CA ILE A 139 6.15 8.86 16.84
C ILE A 139 7.15 8.23 17.81
N ASP A 140 6.76 7.13 18.43
CA ASP A 140 7.61 6.38 19.35
C ASP A 140 7.97 5.01 18.75
N ILE A 141 9.26 4.73 18.65
CA ILE A 141 9.78 3.44 18.19
C ILE A 141 10.06 2.58 19.42
N PRO A 142 9.30 1.47 19.62
CA PRO A 142 9.50 0.59 20.75
C PRO A 142 10.90 -0.02 20.80
N ALA A 143 11.52 -0.08 21.97
CA ALA A 143 12.85 -0.63 22.13
C ALA A 143 12.95 -2.13 21.74
N ASP A 144 11.84 -2.88 21.86
CA ASP A 144 11.77 -4.30 21.44
C ASP A 144 11.64 -4.49 19.91
N TRP A 145 11.64 -3.40 19.14
CA TRP A 145 11.77 -3.42 17.68
C TRP A 145 13.22 -3.29 17.21
N ASP A 146 14.17 -3.16 18.12
CA ASP A 146 15.60 -3.17 17.77
C ASP A 146 15.98 -4.44 17.01
N GLY A 147 16.83 -4.29 15.99
CA GLY A 147 17.24 -5.39 15.12
C GLY A 147 16.19 -5.86 14.11
N ARG A 148 15.03 -5.23 14.05
CA ARG A 148 13.94 -5.55 13.09
C ARG A 148 13.90 -4.52 11.95
N ASP A 149 13.24 -4.88 10.86
CA ASP A 149 12.83 -3.90 9.84
C ASP A 149 11.59 -3.15 10.33
N ILE A 150 11.61 -1.84 10.20
CA ILE A 150 10.54 -0.96 10.65
C ILE A 150 9.98 -0.23 9.43
N TYR A 151 8.68 -0.30 9.26
CA TYR A 151 7.97 0.29 8.14
C TYR A 151 6.98 1.35 8.59
N LEU A 152 6.93 2.45 7.85
CA LEU A 152 5.81 3.38 7.85
C LEU A 152 4.86 3.02 6.71
N HIS A 153 3.57 2.84 7.03
CA HIS A 153 2.52 2.55 6.08
C HIS A 153 1.50 3.68 6.06
N LEU A 154 1.31 4.28 4.88
CA LEU A 154 0.21 5.19 4.58
C LEU A 154 -0.74 4.42 3.66
N ALA A 155 -1.92 4.06 4.15
CA ALA A 155 -2.86 3.21 3.40
C ALA A 155 -3.55 3.93 2.22
N GLY A 156 -3.47 5.26 2.18
CA GLY A 156 -3.92 6.10 1.08
C GLY A 156 -3.77 7.57 1.42
N ALA A 157 -3.10 8.33 0.57
CA ALA A 157 -2.93 9.77 0.72
C ALA A 157 -2.83 10.45 -0.65
N LYS A 158 -3.55 11.54 -0.85
CA LYS A 158 -3.70 12.23 -2.14
C LYS A 158 -3.11 13.64 -2.08
N SER A 159 -2.25 14.04 -3.03
CA SER A 159 -1.80 13.38 -4.27
C SER A 159 -0.29 13.12 -4.24
N GLY A 160 0.57 14.13 -4.23
CA GLY A 160 2.03 14.03 -4.15
C GLY A 160 2.48 14.02 -2.70
N VAL A 161 2.97 12.88 -2.20
CA VAL A 161 3.25 12.65 -0.78
C VAL A 161 4.74 12.56 -0.55
N TYR A 162 5.30 13.49 0.22
CA TYR A 162 6.67 13.46 0.73
C TYR A 162 6.67 13.05 2.19
N VAL A 163 7.54 12.13 2.56
CA VAL A 163 7.72 11.67 3.94
C VAL A 163 9.07 12.13 4.47
N TYR A 164 9.07 12.70 5.67
CA TYR A 164 10.28 13.10 6.40
C TYR A 164 10.25 12.52 7.81
N ILE A 165 11.39 12.06 8.28
CA ILE A 165 11.58 11.65 9.67
C ILE A 165 12.80 12.38 10.23
N ASN A 166 12.63 13.05 11.38
CA ASN A 166 13.67 13.84 12.02
C ASN A 166 14.30 14.89 11.06
N GLY A 167 13.51 15.44 10.12
CA GLY A 167 13.93 16.40 9.11
C GLY A 167 14.60 15.79 7.88
N GLN A 168 14.89 14.51 7.86
CA GLN A 168 15.47 13.81 6.70
C GLN A 168 14.35 13.30 5.78
N GLU A 169 14.50 13.55 4.48
CA GLU A 169 13.58 13.00 3.48
C GLU A 169 13.72 11.47 3.40
N VAL A 170 12.62 10.78 3.65
CA VAL A 170 12.53 9.31 3.55
C VAL A 170 12.20 8.88 2.14
N GLY A 171 11.20 9.53 1.52
CA GLY A 171 10.77 9.18 0.19
C GLY A 171 9.54 9.94 -0.29
N TYR A 172 9.05 9.51 -1.45
CA TYR A 172 7.95 10.14 -2.21
C TYR A 172 7.01 9.10 -2.82
N SER A 173 5.72 9.45 -2.99
CA SER A 173 4.73 8.63 -3.69
C SER A 173 3.63 9.49 -4.32
N GLU A 174 3.16 9.13 -5.53
CA GLU A 174 2.02 9.78 -6.20
C GLU A 174 0.74 8.95 -6.23
N ASP A 175 0.78 7.64 -6.18
CA ASP A 175 -0.38 6.75 -6.28
C ASP A 175 -1.34 6.91 -5.08
N SER A 176 -2.37 7.76 -5.26
CA SER A 176 -3.21 8.27 -4.17
C SER A 176 -4.07 7.22 -3.47
N LYS A 177 -4.51 6.19 -4.18
CA LYS A 177 -5.51 5.24 -3.66
C LYS A 177 -4.92 3.92 -3.19
N ASN A 178 -3.64 3.67 -3.50
CA ASN A 178 -2.90 2.51 -3.05
C ASN A 178 -1.98 2.86 -1.87
N PRO A 179 -1.62 1.86 -1.06
CA PRO A 179 -0.70 2.07 0.04
C PRO A 179 0.70 2.51 -0.41
N ALA A 180 1.31 3.40 0.38
CA ALA A 180 2.73 3.71 0.29
C ALA A 180 3.44 3.21 1.55
N GLU A 181 4.39 2.29 1.39
CA GLU A 181 5.23 1.77 2.47
C GLU A 181 6.67 2.26 2.31
N PHE A 182 7.31 2.58 3.43
CA PHE A 182 8.69 3.02 3.48
C PHE A 182 9.46 2.29 4.58
N LEU A 183 10.60 1.69 4.25
CA LEU A 183 11.53 1.14 5.23
C LEU A 183 12.27 2.31 5.90
N ILE A 184 12.05 2.49 7.20
CA ILE A 184 12.48 3.69 7.90
C ILE A 184 13.64 3.51 8.87
N ASN A 185 14.28 2.34 8.91
CA ASN A 185 15.36 2.03 9.86
C ASN A 185 16.49 3.07 9.89
N ASN A 186 16.88 3.61 8.73
CA ASN A 186 17.97 4.56 8.61
C ASN A 186 17.62 5.99 9.11
N TYR A 187 16.33 6.25 9.39
CA TYR A 187 15.81 7.58 9.72
C TYR A 187 15.31 7.67 11.17
N VAL A 188 15.08 6.53 11.83
CA VAL A 188 14.55 6.48 13.20
C VAL A 188 15.60 6.07 14.21
N LYS A 189 15.36 6.46 15.46
CA LYS A 189 16.05 5.99 16.65
C LYS A 189 15.04 5.39 17.64
N PRO A 190 15.45 4.52 18.57
CA PRO A 190 14.57 4.06 19.64
C PRO A 190 13.98 5.25 20.42
N GLY A 191 12.71 5.15 20.80
CA GLY A 191 11.96 6.21 21.46
C GLY A 191 11.45 7.27 20.49
N LYS A 192 11.45 8.52 20.93
CA LYS A 192 10.81 9.64 20.21
C LYS A 192 11.51 10.03 18.92
N ASN A 193 10.72 10.20 17.87
CA ASN A 193 11.07 10.72 16.55
C ASN A 193 9.96 11.65 16.07
N VAL A 194 10.27 12.54 15.13
CA VAL A 194 9.32 13.47 14.52
C VAL A 194 9.02 13.00 13.11
N LEU A 195 7.77 12.63 12.86
CA LEU A 195 7.25 12.32 11.52
C LEU A 195 6.62 13.58 10.92
N THR A 196 7.02 13.94 9.71
CA THR A 196 6.40 15.02 8.92
C THR A 196 5.99 14.45 7.56
N VAL A 197 4.72 14.63 7.18
CA VAL A 197 4.18 14.25 5.88
C VAL A 197 3.73 15.51 5.16
N LYS A 198 4.36 15.81 4.02
CA LYS A 198 4.01 16.95 3.17
C LYS A 198 3.25 16.45 1.96
N ILE A 199 2.04 16.93 1.76
CA ILE A 199 1.15 16.52 0.67
C ILE A 199 0.83 17.71 -0.21
N LEU A 200 1.11 17.57 -1.50
CA LEU A 200 0.66 18.51 -2.53
C LEU A 200 -0.70 18.08 -3.05
N ARG A 201 -1.60 19.04 -3.25
CA ARG A 201 -2.93 18.75 -3.79
C ARG A 201 -2.86 18.11 -5.16
N TRP A 202 -1.93 18.55 -5.98
CA TRP A 202 -1.74 18.02 -7.33
C TRP A 202 -0.30 17.56 -7.56
N SER A 203 -0.18 16.47 -8.30
CA SER A 203 1.06 15.90 -8.79
C SER A 203 0.89 15.50 -10.26
N THR A 204 1.92 14.99 -10.90
CA THR A 204 1.79 14.48 -12.27
C THR A 204 0.78 13.34 -12.36
N GLY A 205 0.62 12.53 -11.31
CA GLY A 205 -0.40 11.50 -11.16
C GLY A 205 -1.82 12.02 -11.23
N SER A 206 -2.07 13.29 -10.86
CA SER A 206 -3.41 13.90 -10.91
C SER A 206 -4.02 13.91 -12.33
N TYR A 207 -3.22 13.85 -13.37
CA TYR A 207 -3.71 13.70 -14.74
C TYR A 207 -4.33 12.33 -15.03
N LEU A 208 -3.97 11.29 -14.27
CA LEU A 208 -4.46 9.92 -14.41
C LEU A 208 -5.57 9.59 -13.42
N GLU A 209 -5.73 10.38 -12.36
CA GLU A 209 -6.65 10.13 -11.26
C GLU A 209 -7.98 10.90 -11.37
N CYS A 210 -8.28 11.46 -12.55
CA CYS A 210 -9.47 12.24 -12.79
C CYS A 210 -10.70 11.35 -13.05
N GLN A 211 -11.40 10.96 -11.98
CA GLN A 211 -12.65 10.19 -12.01
C GLN A 211 -13.86 11.08 -11.67
N ASP A 212 -15.08 10.56 -11.85
CA ASP A 212 -16.31 11.23 -11.44
C ASP A 212 -16.54 11.09 -9.93
N PHE A 213 -15.89 11.95 -9.15
CA PHE A 213 -15.99 12.00 -7.69
C PHE A 213 -15.42 13.31 -7.13
N TRP A 214 -15.54 13.50 -5.81
CA TRP A 214 -14.94 14.61 -5.09
C TRP A 214 -13.42 14.64 -5.23
N ARG A 215 -12.89 15.82 -5.51
CA ARG A 215 -11.44 16.09 -5.63
C ARG A 215 -10.94 16.67 -4.32
N MET A 216 -10.73 15.79 -3.37
CA MET A 216 -10.24 16.16 -2.05
C MET A 216 -8.83 15.59 -1.83
N SER A 217 -8.15 16.12 -0.84
CA SER A 217 -6.76 15.83 -0.58
C SER A 217 -6.52 15.51 0.90
N GLY A 218 -5.39 14.93 1.21
CA GLY A 218 -5.00 14.61 2.57
C GLY A 218 -4.70 13.13 2.76
N ILE A 219 -4.63 12.71 4.01
CA ILE A 219 -4.42 11.31 4.40
C ILE A 219 -5.80 10.67 4.55
N GLU A 220 -6.23 9.94 3.54
CA GLU A 220 -7.60 9.43 3.43
C GLU A 220 -7.84 8.12 4.20
N ARG A 221 -6.78 7.38 4.54
CA ARG A 221 -6.83 6.08 5.20
C ARG A 221 -5.81 5.99 6.32
N ASP A 222 -5.83 4.86 7.02
CA ASP A 222 -4.97 4.61 8.17
C ASP A 222 -3.49 4.88 7.91
N VAL A 223 -2.83 5.40 8.94
CA VAL A 223 -1.38 5.50 9.02
C VAL A 223 -0.91 4.66 10.20
N PHE A 224 0.09 3.82 9.98
CA PHE A 224 0.63 3.01 11.05
C PHE A 224 2.11 2.66 10.85
N LEU A 225 2.75 2.31 11.94
CA LEU A 225 4.05 1.64 11.92
C LEU A 225 3.85 0.15 12.14
N TYR A 226 4.68 -0.63 11.50
CA TYR A 226 4.82 -2.05 11.85
C TYR A 226 6.27 -2.49 11.73
N SER A 227 6.60 -3.60 12.39
CA SER A 227 7.95 -4.17 12.26
C SER A 227 7.91 -5.65 11.95
N GLN A 228 8.87 -6.10 11.14
CA GLN A 228 9.10 -7.51 10.81
C GLN A 228 10.54 -7.92 11.14
N PRO A 229 10.81 -9.23 11.33
CA PRO A 229 12.19 -9.73 11.32
C PRO A 229 12.90 -9.33 10.01
N LYS A 230 14.20 -9.17 10.03
CA LYS A 230 14.99 -8.94 8.82
C LYS A 230 14.93 -10.14 7.87
N ALA A 231 14.91 -11.35 8.42
CA ALA A 231 14.66 -12.58 7.68
C ALA A 231 13.18 -12.97 7.86
N ALA A 232 12.35 -12.76 6.84
CA ALA A 232 10.91 -12.74 6.96
C ALA A 232 10.18 -13.10 5.66
N LEU A 233 8.85 -13.28 5.75
CA LEU A 233 7.96 -13.34 4.61
C LEU A 233 7.86 -11.94 3.96
N LYS A 234 8.17 -11.86 2.66
CA LYS A 234 8.07 -10.63 1.86
C LYS A 234 6.69 -10.46 1.25
N ASP A 235 6.21 -11.47 0.54
CA ASP A 235 4.93 -11.46 -0.15
C ASP A 235 4.45 -12.90 -0.37
N PHE A 236 3.17 -13.06 -0.74
CA PHE A 236 2.62 -14.36 -1.10
C PHE A 236 1.50 -14.24 -2.12
N ARG A 237 1.29 -15.31 -2.87
CA ARG A 237 0.21 -15.46 -3.84
C ARG A 237 -0.54 -16.75 -3.59
N ILE A 238 -1.86 -16.66 -3.49
CA ILE A 238 -2.74 -17.80 -3.26
C ILE A 238 -3.57 -18.07 -4.51
N LYS A 239 -3.61 -19.32 -4.93
CA LYS A 239 -4.60 -19.86 -5.86
C LYS A 239 -5.55 -20.73 -5.05
N SER A 240 -6.83 -20.37 -5.02
CA SER A 240 -7.88 -21.16 -4.39
C SER A 240 -9.08 -21.26 -5.35
N THR A 241 -9.15 -22.36 -6.07
CA THR A 241 -10.20 -22.60 -7.06
C THR A 241 -10.78 -23.99 -6.89
N LEU A 242 -11.72 -24.37 -7.74
CA LEU A 242 -12.39 -25.66 -7.74
C LEU A 242 -12.04 -26.46 -8.99
N ASP A 243 -12.08 -27.77 -8.87
CA ASP A 243 -12.01 -28.70 -10.00
C ASP A 243 -13.26 -28.63 -10.88
N ASP A 244 -13.34 -29.46 -11.91
CA ASP A 244 -14.47 -29.46 -12.84
C ASP A 244 -15.77 -30.00 -12.21
N SER A 245 -15.70 -30.69 -11.09
CA SER A 245 -16.86 -31.11 -10.30
C SER A 245 -17.47 -29.98 -9.46
N TYR A 246 -16.76 -28.86 -9.28
CA TYR A 246 -17.08 -27.74 -8.37
C TYR A 246 -17.20 -28.15 -6.90
N LYS A 247 -16.63 -29.27 -6.49
CA LYS A 247 -16.68 -29.81 -5.12
C LYS A 247 -15.32 -29.84 -4.46
N ASN A 248 -14.26 -30.15 -5.24
CA ASN A 248 -12.92 -30.30 -4.71
C ASN A 248 -12.13 -29.00 -4.90
N GLY A 249 -11.37 -28.65 -3.87
CA GLY A 249 -10.52 -27.45 -3.86
C GLY A 249 -9.15 -27.73 -4.49
N ILE A 250 -8.70 -26.82 -5.34
CA ILE A 250 -7.32 -26.74 -5.84
C ILE A 250 -6.67 -25.57 -5.11
N PHE A 251 -5.76 -25.87 -4.21
CA PHE A 251 -5.01 -24.88 -3.44
C PHE A 251 -3.58 -24.79 -3.93
N GLY A 252 -3.10 -23.59 -4.20
CA GLY A 252 -1.70 -23.28 -4.50
C GLY A 252 -1.26 -22.10 -3.67
N LEU A 253 -0.04 -22.14 -3.14
CA LEU A 253 0.54 -21.08 -2.34
C LEU A 253 1.99 -20.86 -2.78
N ASN A 254 2.29 -19.66 -3.25
CA ASN A 254 3.67 -19.20 -3.48
C ASN A 254 4.02 -18.15 -2.43
N VAL A 255 5.13 -18.32 -1.74
CA VAL A 255 5.60 -17.41 -0.69
C VAL A 255 7.01 -16.96 -1.01
N ASP A 256 7.20 -15.65 -1.08
CA ASP A 256 8.50 -15.03 -1.22
C ASP A 256 9.07 -14.74 0.19
N LEU A 257 10.17 -15.38 0.53
CA LEU A 257 10.93 -15.15 1.75
C LEU A 257 12.13 -14.26 1.45
N ARG A 258 12.37 -13.24 2.26
CA ARG A 258 13.52 -12.31 2.13
C ARG A 258 14.49 -12.45 3.28
N ASN A 259 15.72 -12.03 3.04
CA ASN A 259 16.76 -11.93 4.07
C ASN A 259 17.47 -10.58 3.98
N HIS A 260 17.23 -9.67 4.92
CA HIS A 260 17.93 -8.39 5.09
C HIS A 260 19.05 -8.47 6.14
N GLU A 261 19.36 -9.68 6.65
CA GLU A 261 20.52 -9.89 7.52
C GLU A 261 21.84 -9.83 6.71
N LYS A 262 22.94 -9.52 7.41
CA LYS A 262 24.28 -9.51 6.80
C LYS A 262 24.80 -10.89 6.38
N ALA A 263 24.29 -11.93 7.01
CA ALA A 263 24.66 -13.31 6.73
C ALA A 263 23.51 -14.05 6.04
N ALA A 264 23.83 -15.09 5.30
CA ALA A 264 22.85 -16.02 4.77
C ALA A 264 22.16 -16.79 5.92
N THR A 265 20.89 -17.12 5.73
CA THR A 265 20.11 -17.90 6.71
C THR A 265 19.25 -18.97 6.04
N ASN A 266 18.81 -19.96 6.84
CA ASN A 266 17.79 -20.92 6.44
C ASN A 266 16.46 -20.51 7.08
N LEU A 267 15.45 -20.25 6.25
CA LEU A 267 14.08 -20.03 6.70
C LEU A 267 13.21 -21.23 6.35
N THR A 268 12.48 -21.69 7.35
CA THR A 268 11.48 -22.75 7.20
C THR A 268 10.10 -22.10 7.22
N LEU A 269 9.31 -22.33 6.19
CA LEU A 269 7.91 -21.96 6.14
C LEU A 269 7.04 -23.18 6.39
N VAL A 270 6.13 -23.06 7.36
CA VAL A 270 5.04 -24.01 7.60
C VAL A 270 3.75 -23.33 7.27
N TYR A 271 2.92 -23.90 6.39
CA TYR A 271 1.55 -23.45 6.28
C TYR A 271 0.59 -24.43 6.94
N GLU A 272 -0.47 -23.92 7.51
CA GLU A 272 -1.63 -24.65 7.98
C GLU A 272 -2.89 -24.00 7.42
N LEU A 273 -3.72 -24.80 6.75
CA LEU A 273 -5.04 -24.37 6.29
C LEU A 273 -6.09 -24.98 7.24
N LEU A 274 -6.86 -24.13 7.90
CA LEU A 274 -7.87 -24.53 8.89
C LEU A 274 -9.27 -24.29 8.33
N ASP A 275 -10.18 -25.21 8.59
CA ASP A 275 -11.60 -25.03 8.31
C ASP A 275 -12.28 -24.07 9.33
N ALA A 276 -13.58 -23.85 9.17
CA ALA A 276 -14.37 -22.98 10.04
C ALA A 276 -14.43 -23.45 11.51
N GLN A 277 -14.15 -24.72 11.78
CA GLN A 277 -14.09 -25.33 13.11
C GLN A 277 -12.66 -25.27 13.71
N GLY A 278 -11.70 -24.73 12.97
CA GLY A 278 -10.31 -24.63 13.40
C GLY A 278 -9.52 -25.94 13.23
N LYS A 279 -10.05 -26.93 12.53
CA LYS A 279 -9.36 -28.18 12.21
C LYS A 279 -8.39 -27.94 11.05
N VAL A 280 -7.16 -28.40 11.17
CA VAL A 280 -6.19 -28.36 10.08
C VAL A 280 -6.58 -29.37 9.00
N VAL A 281 -6.88 -28.87 7.80
CA VAL A 281 -7.27 -29.68 6.62
C VAL A 281 -6.11 -29.88 5.65
N ALA A 282 -5.09 -29.00 5.71
CA ALA A 282 -3.84 -29.16 4.97
C ALA A 282 -2.69 -28.50 5.72
N THR A 283 -1.52 -29.09 5.64
CA THR A 283 -0.26 -28.53 6.15
C THR A 283 0.90 -29.08 5.36
N GLU A 284 1.93 -28.27 5.19
CA GLU A 284 3.23 -28.68 4.61
C GLU A 284 4.31 -27.74 5.11
N GLU A 285 5.55 -28.24 5.14
CA GLU A 285 6.73 -27.48 5.56
C GLU A 285 7.81 -27.55 4.48
N LYS A 286 8.43 -26.41 4.16
CA LYS A 286 9.60 -26.32 3.28
C LYS A 286 10.63 -25.36 3.82
N THR A 287 11.91 -25.66 3.57
CA THR A 287 13.04 -24.82 3.97
C THR A 287 13.75 -24.27 2.74
N ALA A 288 14.14 -22.99 2.80
CA ALA A 288 14.97 -22.34 1.80
C ALA A 288 16.23 -21.75 2.44
N TYR A 289 17.37 -21.93 1.79
CA TYR A 289 18.59 -21.17 2.04
C TYR A 289 18.51 -19.84 1.32
N ILE A 290 18.65 -18.74 2.06
CA ILE A 290 18.48 -17.38 1.53
C ILE A 290 19.77 -16.60 1.82
N PRO A 291 20.57 -16.27 0.79
CA PRO A 291 21.72 -15.37 0.92
C PRO A 291 21.31 -13.99 1.46
N SER A 292 22.32 -13.26 1.97
CA SER A 292 22.10 -11.86 2.38
C SER A 292 21.53 -11.00 1.25
N ASN A 293 20.53 -10.18 1.54
CA ASN A 293 19.85 -9.29 0.62
C ASN A 293 19.19 -9.98 -0.59
N GLU A 294 18.83 -11.25 -0.45
CA GLU A 294 18.13 -11.99 -1.49
C GLU A 294 16.71 -12.41 -1.09
N VAL A 295 15.96 -12.84 -2.10
CA VAL A 295 14.61 -13.40 -1.97
C VAL A 295 14.58 -14.79 -2.57
N ARG A 296 13.83 -15.71 -1.94
CA ARG A 296 13.57 -17.05 -2.45
C ARG A 296 12.09 -17.37 -2.36
N THR A 297 11.55 -17.96 -3.42
CA THR A 297 10.14 -18.38 -3.48
C THR A 297 10.01 -19.84 -3.11
N LEU A 298 9.10 -20.15 -2.19
CA LEU A 298 8.63 -21.51 -1.90
C LEU A 298 7.24 -21.69 -2.48
N SER A 299 6.99 -22.82 -3.15
CA SER A 299 5.71 -23.15 -3.78
C SER A 299 5.12 -24.41 -3.17
N PHE A 300 3.81 -24.40 -2.92
CA PHE A 300 3.02 -25.51 -2.36
C PHE A 300 1.76 -25.70 -3.19
N ASP A 301 1.37 -26.95 -3.41
CA ASP A 301 0.17 -27.32 -4.12
C ASP A 301 -0.57 -28.44 -3.36
N LYS A 302 -1.89 -28.32 -3.25
CA LYS A 302 -2.71 -29.30 -2.55
C LYS A 302 -4.11 -29.40 -3.17
N ASN A 303 -4.55 -30.62 -3.44
CA ASN A 303 -5.95 -30.90 -3.73
C ASN A 303 -6.67 -31.28 -2.44
N LEU A 304 -7.86 -30.73 -2.24
CA LEU A 304 -8.70 -30.93 -1.08
C LEU A 304 -10.04 -31.50 -1.54
N THR A 305 -10.49 -32.56 -0.89
CA THR A 305 -11.78 -33.19 -1.23
C THR A 305 -12.90 -32.47 -0.50
N ASP A 306 -14.03 -32.23 -1.19
CA ASP A 306 -15.29 -31.74 -0.65
C ASP A 306 -15.14 -30.47 0.21
N VAL A 307 -14.62 -29.41 -0.40
CA VAL A 307 -14.42 -28.13 0.31
C VAL A 307 -15.72 -27.35 0.44
N SER A 308 -15.84 -26.60 1.56
CA SER A 308 -16.90 -25.58 1.72
C SER A 308 -16.63 -24.43 0.75
N THR A 309 -17.43 -24.34 -0.32
CA THR A 309 -17.24 -23.34 -1.36
C THR A 309 -17.68 -21.95 -0.91
N TRP A 310 -17.02 -20.91 -1.42
CA TRP A 310 -17.38 -19.53 -1.17
C TRP A 310 -18.35 -19.02 -2.24
N THR A 311 -19.41 -18.36 -1.81
CA THR A 311 -20.29 -17.54 -2.65
C THR A 311 -20.62 -16.24 -1.89
N SER A 312 -21.25 -15.26 -2.55
CA SER A 312 -21.70 -14.02 -1.89
C SER A 312 -22.78 -14.28 -0.82
N GLU A 313 -23.62 -15.30 -1.02
CA GLU A 313 -24.66 -15.72 -0.07
C GLU A 313 -24.10 -16.60 1.06
N HIS A 314 -23.07 -17.37 0.78
CA HIS A 314 -22.41 -18.30 1.70
C HIS A 314 -20.89 -18.07 1.67
N PRO A 315 -20.38 -17.02 2.34
CA PRO A 315 -18.98 -16.63 2.27
C PRO A 315 -18.08 -17.50 3.17
N ASN A 316 -18.06 -18.81 2.88
CA ASN A 316 -17.25 -19.78 3.62
C ASN A 316 -15.76 -19.48 3.44
N LEU A 317 -15.04 -19.32 4.53
CA LEU A 317 -13.61 -19.02 4.54
C LEU A 317 -12.84 -20.04 5.36
N TYR A 318 -11.70 -20.41 4.84
CA TYR A 318 -10.64 -21.12 5.53
C TYR A 318 -9.64 -20.10 6.11
N LYS A 319 -8.99 -20.44 7.22
CA LYS A 319 -7.91 -19.66 7.78
C LYS A 319 -6.58 -20.27 7.40
N LEU A 320 -5.79 -19.56 6.61
CA LEU A 320 -4.41 -19.90 6.33
C LEU A 320 -3.52 -19.28 7.41
N LEU A 321 -2.66 -20.06 8.04
CA LEU A 321 -1.56 -19.58 8.86
C LEU A 321 -0.23 -19.93 8.19
N MET A 322 0.59 -18.91 7.99
CA MET A 322 1.95 -19.05 7.49
C MET A 322 2.92 -18.73 8.63
N THR A 323 3.65 -19.75 9.09
CA THR A 323 4.63 -19.62 10.18
C THR A 323 6.03 -19.67 9.59
N VAL A 324 6.77 -18.59 9.73
CA VAL A 324 8.19 -18.52 9.36
C VAL A 324 9.04 -18.85 10.59
N LYS A 325 9.95 -19.81 10.45
CA LYS A 325 10.91 -20.21 11.48
C LYS A 325 12.33 -20.00 11.00
N GLU A 326 13.18 -19.60 11.91
CA GLU A 326 14.63 -19.54 11.73
C GLU A 326 15.32 -20.32 12.83
N ASN A 327 16.21 -21.23 12.48
CA ASN A 327 16.88 -22.11 13.45
C ASN A 327 15.91 -22.81 14.41
N GLY A 328 14.73 -23.22 13.90
CA GLY A 328 13.68 -23.90 14.67
C GLY A 328 12.83 -22.98 15.55
N LYS A 329 13.16 -21.68 15.66
CA LYS A 329 12.38 -20.69 16.42
C LYS A 329 11.40 -19.96 15.49
N ILE A 330 10.21 -19.67 16.00
CA ILE A 330 9.20 -18.87 15.27
C ILE A 330 9.67 -17.42 15.20
N ASN A 331 9.86 -16.91 13.99
CA ASN A 331 10.14 -15.50 13.71
C ASN A 331 8.85 -14.70 13.60
N GLU A 332 7.87 -15.25 12.88
CA GLU A 332 6.56 -14.60 12.66
C GLU A 332 5.49 -15.60 12.26
N ILE A 333 4.24 -15.22 12.48
CA ILE A 333 3.04 -15.93 12.03
C ILE A 333 2.16 -14.94 11.28
N ILE A 334 1.73 -15.28 10.08
CA ILE A 334 0.91 -14.43 9.22
C ILE A 334 -0.39 -15.16 8.90
N PRO A 335 -1.55 -14.65 9.35
CA PRO A 335 -2.86 -15.20 9.01
C PRO A 335 -3.39 -14.62 7.71
N PHE A 336 -4.17 -15.41 6.98
CA PHE A 336 -4.92 -14.95 5.83
C PHE A 336 -6.22 -15.74 5.65
N ASN A 337 -7.23 -15.14 5.02
CA ASN A 337 -8.49 -15.83 4.74
C ASN A 337 -8.50 -16.36 3.31
N VAL A 338 -8.92 -17.60 3.12
CA VAL A 338 -8.95 -18.29 1.82
C VAL A 338 -10.36 -18.78 1.53
N GLY A 339 -10.92 -18.39 0.38
CA GLY A 339 -12.22 -18.86 -0.09
C GLY A 339 -12.06 -19.67 -1.38
N PHE A 340 -12.57 -20.89 -1.41
CA PHE A 340 -12.56 -21.73 -2.60
C PHE A 340 -13.73 -21.37 -3.50
N ARG A 341 -13.44 -20.78 -4.66
CA ARG A 341 -14.43 -20.44 -5.69
C ARG A 341 -13.83 -20.54 -7.08
N ARG A 342 -14.67 -20.86 -8.06
CA ARG A 342 -14.28 -20.81 -9.46
C ARG A 342 -15.19 -19.84 -10.20
N ILE A 343 -14.59 -18.85 -10.84
CA ILE A 343 -15.28 -17.83 -11.63
C ILE A 343 -14.91 -18.07 -13.08
N GLU A 344 -15.93 -18.14 -13.95
CA GLU A 344 -15.78 -18.45 -15.36
C GLU A 344 -16.69 -17.56 -16.21
N ILE A 345 -16.25 -17.28 -17.41
CA ILE A 345 -17.07 -16.64 -18.45
C ILE A 345 -17.36 -17.72 -19.50
N LYS A 346 -18.63 -18.07 -19.63
CA LYS A 346 -19.06 -19.17 -20.51
C LYS A 346 -20.22 -18.76 -21.41
N PRO A 347 -20.30 -19.32 -22.65
CA PRO A 347 -21.48 -19.20 -23.47
C PRO A 347 -22.66 -19.97 -22.82
N ILE A 348 -23.88 -19.47 -23.02
CA ILE A 348 -25.12 -20.12 -22.65
C ILE A 348 -25.90 -20.53 -23.91
N GLU A 349 -26.91 -21.39 -23.75
CA GLU A 349 -27.71 -21.89 -24.88
C GLU A 349 -28.50 -20.79 -25.59
N GLN A 350 -28.90 -19.74 -24.86
CA GLN A 350 -29.61 -18.60 -25.43
C GLN A 350 -28.71 -17.84 -26.42
N LYS A 351 -29.27 -17.51 -27.58
CA LYS A 351 -28.58 -16.84 -28.68
C LYS A 351 -29.16 -15.46 -28.95
N ALA A 352 -28.29 -14.54 -29.33
CA ALA A 352 -28.65 -13.23 -29.86
C ALA A 352 -29.27 -13.38 -31.26
N ALA A 353 -29.90 -12.30 -31.77
CA ALA A 353 -30.52 -12.28 -33.11
C ALA A 353 -29.55 -12.63 -34.25
N ASN A 354 -28.25 -12.44 -34.07
CA ASN A 354 -27.19 -12.80 -35.03
C ASN A 354 -26.73 -14.26 -34.92
N GLY A 355 -27.42 -15.09 -34.12
CA GLY A 355 -27.13 -16.50 -33.92
C GLY A 355 -25.94 -16.83 -32.98
N LYS A 356 -25.24 -15.80 -32.46
CA LYS A 356 -24.16 -16.00 -31.49
C LYS A 356 -24.72 -16.28 -30.10
N PRO A 357 -24.13 -17.21 -29.32
CA PRO A 357 -24.55 -17.45 -27.93
C PRO A 357 -24.26 -16.22 -27.08
N TYR A 358 -25.14 -15.92 -26.12
CA TYR A 358 -24.80 -14.99 -25.05
C TYR A 358 -23.73 -15.59 -24.16
N VAL A 359 -22.90 -14.69 -23.58
CA VAL A 359 -21.82 -15.07 -22.66
C VAL A 359 -22.19 -14.53 -21.29
N CYS A 360 -22.13 -15.39 -20.27
CA CYS A 360 -22.47 -15.05 -18.90
C CYS A 360 -21.32 -15.34 -17.95
N LEU A 361 -21.33 -14.65 -16.81
CA LEU A 361 -20.47 -14.94 -15.70
C LEU A 361 -21.06 -16.09 -14.88
N PHE A 362 -20.20 -17.03 -14.49
CA PHE A 362 -20.54 -18.17 -13.64
C PHE A 362 -19.71 -18.13 -12.37
N ILE A 363 -20.29 -18.53 -11.25
CA ILE A 363 -19.61 -18.83 -10.00
C ILE A 363 -19.94 -20.27 -9.59
N ASN A 364 -18.91 -21.07 -9.35
CA ASN A 364 -19.03 -22.49 -8.96
C ASN A 364 -20.00 -23.27 -9.86
N GLY A 365 -19.91 -23.03 -11.16
CA GLY A 365 -20.74 -23.70 -12.17
C GLY A 365 -22.17 -23.15 -12.29
N GLN A 366 -22.61 -22.18 -11.51
CA GLN A 366 -23.92 -21.56 -11.58
C GLN A 366 -23.87 -20.19 -12.25
N PRO A 367 -24.82 -19.83 -13.12
CA PRO A 367 -24.90 -18.51 -13.71
C PRO A 367 -25.01 -17.44 -12.61
N LEU A 368 -24.18 -16.42 -12.69
CA LEU A 368 -24.19 -15.31 -11.74
C LEU A 368 -24.98 -14.13 -12.31
N LYS A 369 -25.99 -13.69 -11.58
CA LYS A 369 -26.72 -12.46 -11.86
C LYS A 369 -26.22 -11.35 -10.93
N LEU A 370 -25.49 -10.41 -11.48
CA LEU A 370 -25.04 -9.23 -10.73
C LEU A 370 -26.23 -8.30 -10.47
N LYS A 371 -26.41 -7.92 -9.20
CA LYS A 371 -27.37 -6.91 -8.76
C LYS A 371 -26.55 -5.73 -8.25
N GLY A 372 -26.64 -4.60 -8.91
CA GLY A 372 -25.80 -3.43 -8.58
C GLY A 372 -26.49 -2.12 -8.93
N VAL A 373 -25.92 -1.05 -8.38
CA VAL A 373 -26.27 0.33 -8.68
C VAL A 373 -24.98 1.08 -9.00
N ASN A 374 -25.13 2.18 -9.73
CA ASN A 374 -24.03 3.10 -9.95
C ASN A 374 -24.04 4.16 -8.86
N ILE A 375 -22.94 4.28 -8.17
CA ILE A 375 -22.73 5.31 -7.17
C ILE A 375 -21.27 5.76 -7.24
N HIS A 376 -21.04 7.05 -7.18
CA HIS A 376 -19.69 7.60 -7.19
C HIS A 376 -19.14 7.72 -5.78
N GLU A 377 -19.82 8.46 -4.92
CA GLU A 377 -19.48 8.61 -3.50
C GLU A 377 -20.73 8.95 -2.69
N HIS A 378 -20.75 8.48 -1.41
CA HIS A 378 -21.86 8.77 -0.49
C HIS A 378 -21.72 10.13 0.18
N ASN A 379 -20.49 10.52 0.53
CA ASN A 379 -20.12 11.75 1.21
C ASN A 379 -18.77 12.25 0.72
N PRO A 380 -18.52 13.55 0.80
CA PRO A 380 -17.18 14.10 0.65
C PRO A 380 -16.27 13.66 1.79
#